data_b4c8d3321f2a670191af01d3ae4f6abf
#
_entry.id   b4c8d3321f2a670191af01d3ae4f6abf
#
_cell.length_a   1.000
_cell.length_b   1.000
_cell.length_c   1.000
_cell.angle_alpha   90.00
_cell.angle_beta   90.00
_cell.angle_gamma   90.00
#
_symmetry.space_group_name_H-M   'P 1'
#
loop_
_entity.id
_entity.type
_entity.pdbx_description
1 polymer ?
#
loop_
_entity_poly.entity_id
_entity_poly.type
_entity_poly.pdbx_seq_one_letter_code
_entity_poly.pdbx_strand_id
1 'polypeptide(L)'
;MKSLFEHVPVLDKGARDSTTTFAQRGIGDVLLTWENEAFMALKGLAKQEFETVGALISILAEPPVAVVDKVAIRRGTIAVARAYVEHLYSREAQEIAAQHHYRPRDP
;
A
#
# COMPACT_ATOMS: atom_id res chain seq x y z
N MET A 1 20.61 -10.20 -0.55
CA MET A 1 19.98 -9.18 0.33
C MET A 1 20.97 -8.06 0.70
N LYS A 2 22.13 -8.33 1.29
CA LYS A 2 23.10 -7.28 1.68
C LYS A 2 23.46 -6.37 0.50
N SER A 3 23.83 -6.92 -0.62
CA SER A 3 24.18 -6.20 -1.84
C SER A 3 23.06 -5.29 -2.36
N LEU A 4 21.79 -5.68 -2.20
CA LEU A 4 20.66 -4.83 -2.57
C LEU A 4 20.61 -3.56 -1.71
N PHE A 5 20.75 -3.71 -0.38
CA PHE A 5 20.70 -2.58 0.54
C PHE A 5 21.89 -1.62 0.41
N GLU A 6 23.03 -2.11 -0.07
CA GLU A 6 24.20 -1.26 -0.35
C GLU A 6 23.96 -0.24 -1.48
N HIS A 7 22.94 -0.50 -2.32
CA HIS A 7 22.54 0.37 -3.43
C HIS A 7 21.28 1.18 -3.14
N VAL A 8 20.75 1.15 -1.92
CA VAL A 8 19.57 1.93 -1.53
C VAL A 8 20.02 3.27 -0.96
N PRO A 9 19.83 4.39 -1.69
CA PRO A 9 20.29 5.70 -1.25
C PRO A 9 19.47 6.27 -0.08
N VAL A 10 18.19 5.89 0.02
CA VAL A 10 17.28 6.35 1.08
C VAL A 10 16.44 5.18 1.58
N LEU A 11 16.41 4.97 2.89
CA LEU A 11 15.52 4.01 3.55
C LEU A 11 14.36 4.78 4.19
N ASP A 12 13.29 4.91 3.44
CA ASP A 12 12.06 5.52 3.94
C ASP A 12 11.28 4.58 4.87
N LYS A 13 10.39 5.15 5.68
CA LYS A 13 9.62 4.37 6.68
C LYS A 13 8.43 3.60 6.09
N GLY A 14 8.03 3.91 4.87
CA GLY A 14 6.86 3.29 4.26
C GLY A 14 6.86 3.39 2.74
N ALA A 15 6.02 2.59 2.11
CA ALA A 15 5.92 2.52 0.65
C ALA A 15 5.57 3.87 0.01
N ARG A 16 4.64 4.63 0.63
CA ARG A 16 4.25 5.96 0.16
C ARG A 16 5.41 6.95 0.19
N ASP A 17 6.21 6.94 1.25
CA ASP A 17 7.36 7.83 1.39
C ASP A 17 8.42 7.48 0.34
N SER A 18 8.70 6.20 0.12
CA SER A 18 9.61 5.72 -0.92
C SER A 18 9.14 6.11 -2.32
N THR A 19 7.84 5.97 -2.60
CA THR A 19 7.25 6.41 -3.87
C THR A 19 7.41 7.91 -4.07
N THR A 20 7.19 8.71 -3.04
CA THR A 20 7.38 10.16 -3.08
C THR A 20 8.84 10.55 -3.30
N THR A 21 9.76 9.89 -2.59
CA THR A 21 11.21 10.10 -2.73
C THR A 21 11.66 9.80 -4.15
N PHE A 22 11.22 8.69 -4.73
CA PHE A 22 11.53 8.32 -6.10
C PHE A 22 10.88 9.26 -7.12
N ALA A 23 9.54 9.40 -7.09
CA ALA A 23 8.78 10.07 -8.14
C ALA A 23 8.89 11.61 -8.11
N GLN A 24 8.96 12.22 -6.94
CA GLN A 24 8.98 13.68 -6.81
C GLN A 24 10.38 14.25 -6.61
N ARG A 25 11.25 13.54 -5.90
CA ARG A 25 12.61 13.99 -5.60
C ARG A 25 13.63 13.48 -6.63
N GLY A 26 13.26 12.47 -7.43
CA GLY A 26 14.14 11.90 -8.46
C GLY A 26 15.34 11.15 -7.86
N ILE A 27 15.17 10.52 -6.71
CA ILE A 27 16.24 9.78 -6.04
C ILE A 27 16.09 8.29 -6.31
N GLY A 28 17.10 7.69 -6.94
CA GLY A 28 17.17 6.28 -7.34
C GLY A 28 16.73 6.05 -8.79
N ASP A 29 17.17 4.95 -9.36
CA ASP A 29 16.90 4.55 -10.75
C ASP A 29 15.76 3.53 -10.84
N VAL A 30 15.50 2.79 -9.76
CA VAL A 30 14.47 1.75 -9.67
C VAL A 30 13.75 1.86 -8.33
N LEU A 31 12.41 1.84 -8.38
CA LEU A 31 11.55 1.75 -7.21
C LEU A 31 10.97 0.33 -7.09
N LEU A 32 11.22 -0.34 -5.97
CA LEU A 32 10.52 -1.56 -5.59
C LEU A 32 9.36 -1.20 -4.68
N THR A 33 8.13 -1.40 -5.16
CA THR A 33 6.95 -0.96 -4.42
C THR A 33 5.74 -1.87 -4.66
N TRP A 34 4.65 -1.61 -3.97
CA TRP A 34 3.37 -2.26 -4.18
C TRP A 34 2.71 -1.80 -5.47
N GLU A 35 1.88 -2.63 -6.07
CA GLU A 35 1.16 -2.35 -7.30
C GLU A 35 0.34 -1.04 -7.22
N ASN A 36 -0.40 -0.85 -6.13
CA ASN A 36 -1.19 0.36 -5.92
C ASN A 36 -0.34 1.64 -5.86
N GLU A 37 0.85 1.59 -5.29
CA GLU A 37 1.79 2.70 -5.26
C GLU A 37 2.37 2.99 -6.66
N ALA A 38 2.65 1.94 -7.45
CA ALA A 38 3.09 2.10 -8.83
C ALA A 38 2.03 2.80 -9.68
N PHE A 39 0.77 2.40 -9.59
CA PHE A 39 -0.32 3.07 -10.30
C PHE A 39 -0.51 4.52 -9.87
N MET A 40 -0.36 4.81 -8.60
CA MET A 40 -0.43 6.18 -8.11
C MET A 40 0.74 7.04 -8.61
N ALA A 41 1.95 6.49 -8.64
CA ALA A 41 3.11 7.19 -9.18
C ALA A 41 2.87 7.59 -10.64
N LEU A 42 2.37 6.65 -11.45
CA LEU A 42 2.06 6.91 -12.87
C LEU A 42 0.98 7.97 -13.07
N LYS A 43 -0.05 8.01 -12.23
CA LYS A 43 -1.22 8.87 -12.44
C LYS A 43 -1.09 10.30 -11.88
N GLY A 44 -0.27 10.51 -10.88
CA GLY A 44 -0.33 11.79 -10.18
C GLY A 44 0.94 12.32 -9.53
N LEU A 45 1.92 11.50 -9.30
CA LEU A 45 3.13 11.92 -8.60
C LEU A 45 4.33 12.14 -9.54
N ALA A 46 4.28 11.58 -10.73
CA ALA A 46 5.41 11.57 -11.64
C ALA A 46 5.62 12.93 -12.33
N LYS A 47 6.80 13.49 -12.17
CA LYS A 47 7.32 14.57 -13.01
C LYS A 47 8.02 14.03 -14.26
N GLN A 48 8.26 12.75 -14.32
CA GLN A 48 8.98 12.03 -15.37
C GLN A 48 8.16 10.81 -15.80
N GLU A 49 8.38 10.32 -17.00
CA GLU A 49 7.80 9.08 -17.48
C GLU A 49 8.52 7.90 -16.83
N PHE A 50 7.75 6.99 -16.22
CA PHE A 50 8.22 5.75 -15.63
C PHE A 50 7.66 4.56 -16.40
N GLU A 51 8.46 3.54 -16.51
CA GLU A 51 8.02 2.24 -16.97
C GLU A 51 7.73 1.34 -15.76
N THR A 52 6.57 0.67 -15.75
CA THR A 52 6.23 -0.30 -14.74
C THR A 52 6.54 -1.70 -15.24
N VAL A 53 7.42 -2.39 -14.54
CA VAL A 53 7.79 -3.78 -14.84
C VAL A 53 7.19 -4.69 -13.78
N GLY A 54 6.26 -5.55 -14.18
CA GLY A 54 5.71 -6.59 -13.30
C GLY A 54 6.72 -7.71 -13.08
N ALA A 55 6.97 -8.08 -11.84
CA ALA A 55 7.81 -9.22 -11.52
C ALA A 55 7.16 -10.52 -11.99
N LEU A 56 7.94 -11.43 -12.62
CA LEU A 56 7.46 -12.74 -13.06
C LEU A 56 7.00 -13.62 -11.88
N ILE A 57 7.63 -13.46 -10.72
CA ILE A 57 7.30 -14.13 -9.47
C ILE A 57 7.12 -13.06 -8.43
N SER A 58 5.98 -13.07 -7.76
CA SER A 58 5.63 -12.13 -6.71
C SER A 58 4.94 -12.84 -5.56
N ILE A 59 4.69 -12.11 -4.48
CA ILE A 59 3.92 -12.61 -3.33
C ILE A 59 2.51 -12.01 -3.38
N LEU A 60 1.53 -12.85 -3.07
CA LEU A 60 0.18 -12.36 -2.76
C LEU A 60 0.19 -11.81 -1.34
N ALA A 61 0.03 -10.51 -1.21
CA ALA A 61 -0.05 -9.86 0.09
C ALA A 61 -1.52 -9.67 0.48
N GLU A 62 -1.97 -10.47 1.44
CA GLU A 62 -3.31 -10.40 2.02
C GLU A 62 -3.18 -10.03 3.51
N PRO A 63 -2.88 -8.75 3.83
CA PRO A 63 -2.67 -8.34 5.21
C PRO A 63 -3.97 -8.49 6.01
N PRO A 64 -3.97 -9.27 7.10
CA PRO A 64 -5.14 -9.42 7.93
C PRO A 64 -5.45 -8.14 8.70
N VAL A 65 -6.73 -7.85 8.88
CA VAL A 65 -7.20 -6.78 9.76
C VAL A 65 -7.90 -7.38 10.97
N ALA A 66 -7.60 -6.87 12.16
CA ALA A 66 -8.20 -7.33 13.40
C ALA A 66 -8.47 -6.17 14.36
N VAL A 67 -9.52 -6.33 15.17
CA VAL A 67 -9.79 -5.42 16.28
C VAL A 67 -8.83 -5.73 17.43
N VAL A 68 -8.21 -4.70 18.00
CA VAL A 68 -7.40 -4.82 19.20
C VAL A 68 -8.35 -4.78 20.42
N ASP A 69 -8.95 -5.91 20.76
CA ASP A 69 -10.05 -6.01 21.74
C ASP A 69 -9.73 -5.31 23.07
N LYS A 70 -8.55 -5.57 23.64
CA LYS A 70 -8.15 -4.96 24.92
C LYS A 70 -8.19 -3.42 24.88
N VAL A 71 -7.82 -2.81 23.76
CA VAL A 71 -7.84 -1.36 23.59
C VAL A 71 -9.27 -0.86 23.34
N ALA A 72 -10.00 -1.54 22.47
CA ALA A 72 -11.36 -1.16 22.08
C ALA A 72 -12.34 -1.28 23.26
N ILE A 73 -12.22 -2.33 24.09
CA ILE A 73 -13.01 -2.51 25.31
C ILE A 73 -12.70 -1.39 26.32
N ARG A 74 -11.42 -1.13 26.58
CA ARG A 74 -11.02 -0.07 27.53
C ARG A 74 -11.52 1.32 27.09
N ARG A 75 -11.65 1.55 25.79
CA ARG A 75 -12.13 2.82 25.23
C ARG A 75 -13.64 2.86 25.02
N GLY A 76 -14.36 1.77 25.27
CA GLY A 76 -15.79 1.65 25.01
C GLY A 76 -16.15 1.66 23.51
N THR A 77 -15.20 1.36 22.62
CA THR A 77 -15.37 1.48 21.15
C THR A 77 -15.47 0.12 20.44
N ILE A 78 -15.66 -0.98 21.18
CA ILE A 78 -15.61 -2.34 20.61
C ILE A 78 -16.68 -2.55 19.51
N ALA A 79 -17.90 -2.04 19.71
CA ALA A 79 -18.97 -2.19 18.74
C ALA A 79 -18.66 -1.42 17.43
N VAL A 80 -18.18 -0.20 17.55
CA VAL A 80 -17.79 0.62 16.39
C VAL A 80 -16.60 0.01 15.65
N ALA A 81 -15.60 -0.49 16.38
CA ALA A 81 -14.42 -1.12 15.79
C ALA A 81 -14.79 -2.39 14.99
N ARG A 82 -15.72 -3.20 15.51
CA ARG A 82 -16.23 -4.40 14.80
C ARG A 82 -17.01 -4.01 13.56
N ALA A 83 -17.96 -3.08 13.68
CA ALA A 83 -18.73 -2.59 12.53
C ALA A 83 -17.83 -2.02 11.42
N TYR A 84 -16.76 -1.30 11.79
CA TYR A 84 -15.78 -0.80 10.82
C TYR A 84 -15.05 -1.95 10.09
N VAL A 85 -14.56 -2.95 10.83
CA VAL A 85 -13.87 -4.10 10.22
C VAL A 85 -14.81 -4.87 9.30
N GLU A 86 -16.06 -5.09 9.70
CA GLU A 86 -17.09 -5.74 8.88
C GLU A 86 -17.40 -4.93 7.62
N HIS A 87 -17.50 -3.59 7.75
CA HIS A 87 -17.74 -2.71 6.61
C HIS A 87 -16.63 -2.81 5.54
N LEU A 88 -15.38 -3.05 5.91
CA LEU A 88 -14.28 -3.22 4.94
C LEU A 88 -14.54 -4.36 3.93
N TYR A 89 -15.37 -5.33 4.28
CA TYR A 89 -15.78 -6.45 3.41
C TYR A 89 -17.11 -6.22 2.70
N SER A 90 -17.73 -5.05 2.89
CA SER A 90 -18.94 -4.67 2.14
C SER A 90 -18.60 -4.37 0.68
N ARG A 91 -19.58 -4.55 -0.19
CA ARG A 91 -19.43 -4.22 -1.62
C ARG A 91 -18.98 -2.78 -1.83
N GLU A 92 -19.57 -1.84 -1.09
CA GLU A 92 -19.21 -0.41 -1.15
C GLU A 92 -17.72 -0.19 -0.83
N ALA A 93 -17.23 -0.76 0.28
CA ALA A 93 -15.83 -0.62 0.66
C ALA A 93 -14.87 -1.30 -0.33
N GLN A 94 -15.26 -2.42 -0.92
CA GLN A 94 -14.47 -3.10 -1.94
C GLN A 94 -14.41 -2.30 -3.26
N GLU A 95 -15.51 -1.65 -3.66
CA GLU A 95 -15.53 -0.73 -4.81
C GLU A 95 -14.62 0.48 -4.56
N ILE A 96 -14.63 1.05 -3.36
CA ILE A 96 -13.72 2.14 -2.97
C ILE A 96 -12.26 1.66 -3.01
N ALA A 97 -11.97 0.48 -2.48
CA ALA A 97 -10.63 -0.09 -2.53
C ALA A 97 -10.11 -0.23 -3.98
N ALA A 98 -10.96 -0.71 -4.89
CA ALA A 98 -10.63 -0.81 -6.31
C ALA A 98 -10.35 0.55 -6.95
N GLN A 99 -11.11 1.59 -6.62
CA GLN A 99 -10.88 2.97 -7.09
C GLN A 99 -9.52 3.51 -6.65
N HIS A 100 -9.01 3.05 -5.51
CA HIS A 100 -7.70 3.38 -4.97
C HIS A 100 -6.60 2.40 -5.39
N HIS A 101 -6.83 1.60 -6.44
CA HIS A 101 -5.87 0.65 -7.01
C HIS A 101 -5.50 -0.52 -6.10
N TYR A 102 -6.29 -0.81 -5.10
CA TYR A 102 -6.20 -2.07 -4.36
C TYR A 102 -7.00 -3.14 -5.10
N ARG A 103 -6.52 -4.38 -5.06
CA ARG A 103 -7.27 -5.51 -5.60
C ARG A 103 -8.38 -5.86 -4.62
N PRO A 104 -9.66 -5.76 -5.02
CA PRO A 104 -10.76 -6.18 -4.17
C PRO A 104 -10.72 -7.70 -3.96
N ARG A 105 -11.33 -8.16 -2.87
CA ARG A 105 -11.41 -9.59 -2.58
C ARG A 105 -12.36 -10.31 -3.53
N ASP A 106 -13.47 -9.66 -3.87
CA ASP A 106 -14.44 -10.16 -4.86
C ASP A 106 -14.14 -9.49 -6.21
N PRO A 107 -13.99 -10.28 -7.29
CA PRO A 107 -13.71 -9.76 -8.63
C PRO A 107 -14.88 -8.99 -9.24
#